data_e6e96afd55e053ecf0205b52e3412914
#
_entry.id   e6e96afd55e053ecf0205b52e3412914
#
_cell.length_a   1.000
_cell.length_b   1.000
_cell.length_c   1.000
_cell.angle_alpha   90.00
_cell.angle_beta   90.00
_cell.angle_gamma   90.00
#
_symmetry.space_group_name_H-M   'P 1'
#
loop_
_entity.id
_entity.type
_entity.pdbx_description
1 polymer ?
#
loop_
_entity_poly.entity_id
_entity_poly.type
_entity_poly.pdbx_seq_one_letter_code
_entity_poly.pdbx_strand_id
1 'polypeptide(L)'
;MRILVTNDDGIDAIGLHVLARRLTELGDVVVAAPDREYSGAGAALGALHLIRPEVRRAEVPGVATAWAVSGPPALCVTFARLGAFGDGFDLVVAGINPGANTGRAIYHSGTVGAALTARNGDLPGLAVSQAVAGFGVEGQGWDAMIQDQQWDAAAEVGARVATVLLARPPGGDPPVLNVNVPNLPLDQVAGWRRAEVATLPPRALVQAELVAQAGHEGAYDVNMQWGDPVDLPV
;
A
#
# COMPACT_ATOMS: atom_id res chain seq x y z
N MET A 1 16.50 7.36 -13.78
CA MET A 1 16.08 6.71 -12.53
C MET A 1 14.94 5.77 -12.85
N ARG A 2 14.86 4.64 -12.19
CA ARG A 2 13.85 3.62 -12.43
C ARG A 2 13.08 3.30 -11.15
N ILE A 3 11.77 3.41 -11.19
CA ILE A 3 10.90 3.33 -10.02
C ILE A 3 9.95 2.15 -10.16
N LEU A 4 9.93 1.25 -9.16
CA LEU A 4 8.90 0.23 -9.05
C LEU A 4 7.71 0.82 -8.30
N VAL A 5 6.50 0.67 -8.86
CA VAL A 5 5.25 1.04 -8.20
C VAL A 5 4.40 -0.19 -7.98
N THR A 6 3.86 -0.32 -6.78
CA THR A 6 2.98 -1.43 -6.34
C THR A 6 1.91 -0.93 -5.37
N ASN A 7 0.98 -1.77 -4.97
CA ASN A 7 -0.03 -1.54 -3.92
C ASN A 7 -0.56 -2.87 -3.39
N ASP A 8 -1.46 -2.86 -2.42
CA ASP A 8 -2.21 -4.05 -1.95
C ASP A 8 -3.69 -4.05 -2.38
N ASP A 9 -4.20 -2.97 -2.96
CA ASP A 9 -5.57 -2.87 -3.47
C ASP A 9 -5.77 -3.53 -4.85
N GLY A 10 -4.67 -3.86 -5.55
CA GLY A 10 -4.67 -4.51 -6.85
C GLY A 10 -4.32 -3.60 -8.02
N ILE A 11 -4.05 -4.23 -9.17
CA ILE A 11 -3.55 -3.59 -10.39
C ILE A 11 -4.52 -2.55 -10.98
N ASP A 12 -5.82 -2.72 -10.75
CA ASP A 12 -6.87 -1.84 -11.28
C ASP A 12 -7.23 -0.68 -10.35
N ALA A 13 -6.56 -0.56 -9.19
CA ALA A 13 -6.85 0.46 -8.20
C ALA A 13 -6.52 1.87 -8.70
N ILE A 14 -7.47 2.80 -8.53
CA ILE A 14 -7.34 4.21 -8.95
C ILE A 14 -6.12 4.87 -8.31
N GLY A 15 -5.90 4.64 -7.00
CA GLY A 15 -4.76 5.21 -6.26
C GLY A 15 -3.41 4.79 -6.86
N LEU A 16 -3.27 3.52 -7.28
CA LEU A 16 -2.09 3.02 -7.97
C LEU A 16 -1.85 3.76 -9.30
N HIS A 17 -2.91 3.90 -10.11
CA HIS A 17 -2.82 4.54 -11.42
C HIS A 17 -2.42 6.00 -11.33
N VAL A 18 -3.01 6.75 -10.39
CA VAL A 18 -2.71 8.17 -10.20
C VAL A 18 -1.28 8.36 -9.72
N LEU A 19 -0.83 7.56 -8.75
CA LEU A 19 0.53 7.59 -8.23
C LEU A 19 1.55 7.23 -9.31
N ALA A 20 1.34 6.11 -10.02
CA ALA A 20 2.26 5.65 -11.06
C ALA A 20 2.42 6.70 -12.17
N ARG A 21 1.32 7.26 -12.66
CA ARG A 21 1.33 8.34 -13.66
C ARG A 21 2.11 9.56 -13.16
N ARG A 22 1.90 9.99 -11.92
CA ARG A 22 2.61 11.15 -11.36
C ARG A 22 4.11 10.90 -11.25
N LEU A 23 4.51 9.69 -10.91
CA LEU A 23 5.92 9.31 -10.78
C LEU A 23 6.66 9.21 -12.13
N THR A 24 5.97 9.09 -13.27
CA THR A 24 6.63 9.08 -14.59
C THR A 24 7.38 10.37 -14.89
N GLU A 25 7.05 11.47 -14.22
CA GLU A 25 7.79 12.73 -14.34
C GLU A 25 9.19 12.67 -13.68
N LEU A 26 9.42 11.69 -12.81
CA LEU A 26 10.69 11.50 -12.11
C LEU A 26 11.62 10.47 -12.79
N GLY A 27 11.09 9.62 -13.65
CA GLY A 27 11.87 8.60 -14.33
C GLY A 27 11.05 7.49 -14.98
N ASP A 28 11.72 6.39 -15.31
CA ASP A 28 11.11 5.20 -15.86
C ASP A 28 10.31 4.46 -14.77
N VAL A 29 9.00 4.34 -14.97
CA VAL A 29 8.09 3.67 -14.03
C VAL A 29 7.71 2.30 -14.56
N VAL A 30 7.91 1.29 -13.71
CA VAL A 30 7.37 -0.05 -13.90
C VAL A 30 6.35 -0.32 -12.80
N VAL A 31 5.15 -0.69 -13.19
CA VAL A 31 4.13 -1.15 -12.24
C VAL A 31 4.19 -2.67 -12.14
N ALA A 32 4.25 -3.21 -10.93
CA ALA A 32 4.01 -4.61 -10.64
C ALA A 32 3.14 -4.69 -9.38
N ALA A 33 1.89 -5.07 -9.54
CA ALA A 33 0.90 -5.05 -8.48
C ALA A 33 0.09 -6.35 -8.42
N PRO A 34 -0.50 -6.68 -7.28
CA PRO A 34 -1.42 -7.81 -7.14
C PRO A 34 -2.53 -7.81 -8.18
N ASP A 35 -2.96 -8.99 -8.60
CA ASP A 35 -4.11 -9.18 -9.50
C ASP A 35 -5.48 -8.94 -8.84
N ARG A 36 -5.49 -8.75 -7.54
CA ARG A 36 -6.66 -8.51 -6.70
C ARG A 36 -6.27 -7.88 -5.37
N GLU A 37 -7.24 -7.63 -4.51
CA GLU A 37 -7.11 -7.12 -3.15
C GLU A 37 -6.31 -8.08 -2.24
N TYR A 38 -5.29 -7.54 -1.55
CA TYR A 38 -4.45 -8.24 -0.56
C TYR A 38 -4.28 -7.44 0.74
N SER A 39 -5.23 -6.58 1.09
CA SER A 39 -5.22 -5.86 2.38
C SER A 39 -5.04 -6.83 3.55
N GLY A 40 -4.26 -6.44 4.53
CA GLY A 40 -3.96 -7.28 5.68
C GLY A 40 -2.80 -8.26 5.48
N ALA A 41 -2.22 -8.38 4.28
CA ALA A 41 -1.14 -9.33 4.01
C ALA A 41 0.21 -8.94 4.62
N GLY A 42 0.39 -7.68 5.04
CA GLY A 42 1.67 -7.20 5.56
C GLY A 42 2.82 -7.43 4.55
N ALA A 43 3.97 -7.90 5.02
CA ALA A 43 5.13 -8.24 4.20
C ALA A 43 5.15 -9.74 3.77
N ALA A 44 3.99 -10.37 3.61
CA ALA A 44 3.92 -11.78 3.24
C ALA A 44 4.45 -12.03 1.82
N LEU A 45 5.17 -13.14 1.66
CA LEU A 45 5.68 -13.63 0.36
C LEU A 45 4.95 -14.90 -0.10
N GLY A 46 4.30 -15.61 0.82
CA GLY A 46 3.79 -16.94 0.62
C GLY A 46 4.88 -18.02 0.63
N ALA A 47 4.48 -19.27 0.50
CA ALA A 47 5.38 -20.42 0.48
C ALA A 47 5.98 -20.59 -0.93
N LEU A 48 6.96 -19.79 -1.30
CA LEU A 48 7.53 -19.69 -2.66
C LEU A 48 8.01 -21.05 -3.23
N HIS A 49 8.36 -22.01 -2.39
CA HIS A 49 8.73 -23.36 -2.79
C HIS A 49 7.51 -24.26 -3.16
N LEU A 50 6.30 -23.84 -2.79
CA LEU A 50 5.05 -24.58 -3.06
C LEU A 50 4.14 -23.85 -4.06
N ILE A 51 4.18 -22.52 -4.08
CA ILE A 51 3.33 -21.71 -4.96
C ILE A 51 4.01 -21.41 -6.29
N ARG A 52 3.21 -21.26 -7.35
CA ARG A 52 3.67 -20.78 -8.66
C ARG A 52 2.82 -19.56 -9.02
N PRO A 53 3.21 -18.36 -8.57
CA PRO A 53 2.47 -17.15 -8.87
C PRO A 53 2.39 -16.93 -10.38
N GLU A 54 1.21 -16.60 -10.87
CA GLU A 54 1.03 -16.17 -12.25
C GLU A 54 1.41 -14.70 -12.38
N VAL A 55 2.07 -14.35 -13.49
CA VAL A 55 2.41 -12.96 -13.82
C VAL A 55 1.89 -12.70 -15.23
N ARG A 56 1.08 -11.64 -15.38
CA ARG A 56 0.48 -11.25 -16.65
C ARG A 56 0.79 -9.80 -16.98
N ARG A 57 0.88 -9.49 -18.28
CA ARG A 57 0.89 -8.09 -18.72
C ARG A 57 -0.42 -7.42 -18.30
N ALA A 58 -0.31 -6.18 -17.85
CA ALA A 58 -1.43 -5.33 -17.51
C ALA A 58 -1.28 -3.97 -18.19
N GLU A 59 -2.36 -3.18 -18.19
CA GLU A 59 -2.38 -1.82 -18.72
C GLU A 59 -2.66 -0.84 -17.57
N VAL A 60 -1.76 0.13 -17.39
CA VAL A 60 -1.95 1.24 -16.46
C VAL A 60 -1.83 2.53 -17.25
N PRO A 61 -2.83 3.41 -17.25
CA PRO A 61 -2.84 4.62 -18.05
C PRO A 61 -1.61 5.50 -17.81
N GLY A 62 -0.88 5.82 -18.87
CA GLY A 62 0.32 6.67 -18.82
C GLY A 62 1.61 5.95 -18.37
N VAL A 63 1.59 4.62 -18.18
CA VAL A 63 2.75 3.82 -17.83
C VAL A 63 3.08 2.83 -18.94
N ALA A 64 4.33 2.77 -19.36
CA ALA A 64 4.76 1.93 -20.49
C ALA A 64 4.80 0.42 -20.14
N THR A 65 5.05 0.09 -18.87
CA THR A 65 5.24 -1.30 -18.44
C THR A 65 4.46 -1.57 -17.15
N ALA A 66 3.50 -2.48 -17.24
CA ALA A 66 2.72 -2.91 -16.08
C ALA A 66 2.49 -4.44 -16.07
N TRP A 67 2.44 -5.00 -14.86
CA TRP A 67 2.30 -6.42 -14.59
C TRP A 67 1.31 -6.66 -13.45
N ALA A 68 0.39 -7.57 -13.64
CA ALA A 68 -0.45 -8.14 -12.59
C ALA A 68 0.17 -9.44 -12.08
N VAL A 69 0.27 -9.58 -10.76
CA VAL A 69 0.90 -10.72 -10.08
C VAL A 69 -0.11 -11.40 -9.18
N SER A 70 -0.27 -12.73 -9.28
CA SER A 70 -1.13 -13.48 -8.36
C SER A 70 -0.44 -13.68 -7.00
N GLY A 71 -0.36 -12.60 -6.22
CA GLY A 71 0.30 -12.61 -4.93
C GLY A 71 0.38 -11.22 -4.29
N PRO A 72 0.79 -11.15 -3.01
CA PRO A 72 0.81 -9.89 -2.26
C PRO A 72 1.90 -8.92 -2.76
N PRO A 73 1.81 -7.62 -2.42
CA PRO A 73 2.73 -6.61 -2.94
C PRO A 73 4.21 -6.84 -2.56
N ALA A 74 4.49 -7.41 -1.41
CA ALA A 74 5.86 -7.78 -1.03
C ALA A 74 6.46 -8.82 -2.00
N LEU A 75 5.64 -9.71 -2.56
CA LEU A 75 6.06 -10.65 -3.60
C LEU A 75 6.37 -9.94 -4.92
N CYS A 76 5.57 -8.94 -5.30
CA CYS A 76 5.83 -8.10 -6.48
C CYS A 76 7.20 -7.41 -6.38
N VAL A 77 7.51 -6.83 -5.21
CA VAL A 77 8.81 -6.22 -4.92
C VAL A 77 9.94 -7.25 -4.99
N THR A 78 9.73 -8.44 -4.42
CA THR A 78 10.72 -9.52 -4.44
C THR A 78 11.04 -9.95 -5.88
N PHE A 79 10.04 -10.13 -6.73
CA PHE A 79 10.24 -10.47 -8.14
C PHE A 79 10.97 -9.37 -8.91
N ALA A 80 10.63 -8.10 -8.66
CA ALA A 80 11.31 -6.96 -9.27
C ALA A 80 12.80 -6.93 -8.91
N ARG A 81 13.12 -7.14 -7.63
CA ARG A 81 14.52 -7.21 -7.15
C ARG A 81 15.32 -8.36 -7.77
N LEU A 82 14.65 -9.47 -8.08
CA LEU A 82 15.25 -10.63 -8.72
C LEU A 82 15.30 -10.52 -10.25
N GLY A 83 14.95 -9.36 -10.83
CA GLY A 83 15.06 -9.07 -12.24
C GLY A 83 13.87 -9.52 -13.11
N ALA A 84 12.76 -10.00 -12.53
CA ALA A 84 11.60 -10.47 -13.30
C ALA A 84 10.98 -9.37 -14.19
N PHE A 85 11.09 -8.11 -13.79
CA PHE A 85 10.54 -6.94 -14.49
C PHE A 85 11.64 -6.03 -15.07
N GLY A 86 12.84 -6.56 -15.24
CA GLY A 86 14.07 -5.86 -15.63
C GLY A 86 14.86 -5.39 -14.40
N ASP A 87 16.11 -5.00 -14.63
CA ASP A 87 17.08 -4.72 -13.57
C ASP A 87 17.17 -3.22 -13.23
N GLY A 88 17.74 -2.92 -12.08
CA GLY A 88 18.23 -1.59 -11.72
C GLY A 88 17.15 -0.62 -11.24
N PHE A 89 16.28 -1.03 -10.35
CA PHE A 89 15.39 -0.11 -9.65
C PHE A 89 16.17 0.75 -8.63
N ASP A 90 15.82 2.04 -8.57
CA ASP A 90 16.39 3.02 -7.65
C ASP A 90 15.49 3.28 -6.42
N LEU A 91 14.18 2.98 -6.54
CA LEU A 91 13.17 3.24 -5.52
C LEU A 91 11.97 2.29 -5.69
N VAL A 92 11.38 1.88 -4.59
CA VAL A 92 10.06 1.24 -4.56
C VAL A 92 9.06 2.18 -3.91
N VAL A 93 7.94 2.42 -4.59
CA VAL A 93 6.81 3.21 -4.07
C VAL A 93 5.57 2.33 -4.03
N ALA A 94 4.96 2.20 -2.86
CA ALA A 94 3.73 1.45 -2.65
C ALA A 94 2.56 2.39 -2.36
N GLY A 95 1.45 2.24 -3.03
CA GLY A 95 0.22 3.03 -2.82
C GLY A 95 -0.44 3.50 -4.13
N ILE A 96 -1.38 4.44 -4.06
CA ILE A 96 -1.89 5.12 -2.84
C ILE A 96 -2.92 4.23 -2.18
N ASN A 97 -2.67 3.88 -0.92
CA ASN A 97 -3.60 3.12 -0.12
C ASN A 97 -4.78 4.00 0.33
N PRO A 98 -6.03 3.64 0.06
CA PRO A 98 -7.19 4.29 0.67
C PRO A 98 -7.31 3.86 2.14
N GLY A 99 -7.07 4.80 3.03
CA GLY A 99 -7.00 4.57 4.47
C GLY A 99 -5.58 4.76 5.02
N ALA A 100 -5.46 5.49 6.11
CA ALA A 100 -4.17 5.77 6.73
C ALA A 100 -3.57 4.52 7.39
N ASN A 101 -2.30 4.26 7.12
CA ASN A 101 -1.52 3.21 7.77
C ASN A 101 -0.82 3.78 9.00
N THR A 102 -1.48 3.73 10.17
CA THR A 102 -1.03 4.34 11.42
C THR A 102 -1.07 3.36 12.59
N GLY A 103 -0.37 3.69 13.66
CA GLY A 103 -0.30 2.86 14.85
C GLY A 103 0.14 1.42 14.54
N ARG A 104 -0.29 0.47 15.33
CA ARG A 104 0.05 -0.95 15.13
C ARG A 104 -0.59 -1.59 13.89
N ALA A 105 -1.56 -0.91 13.23
CA ALA A 105 -2.12 -1.40 11.98
C ALA A 105 -1.06 -1.53 10.88
N ILE A 106 0.06 -0.79 10.96
CA ILE A 106 1.18 -0.90 10.03
C ILE A 106 1.73 -2.33 9.88
N TYR A 107 1.60 -3.18 10.92
CA TYR A 107 2.09 -4.55 10.88
C TYR A 107 1.33 -5.44 9.87
N HIS A 108 0.10 -5.08 9.57
CA HIS A 108 -0.75 -5.79 8.63
C HIS A 108 -0.85 -5.10 7.27
N SER A 109 -0.32 -3.88 7.13
CA SER A 109 -0.37 -3.13 5.89
C SER A 109 0.48 -3.76 4.80
N GLY A 110 -0.13 -4.16 3.67
CA GLY A 110 0.60 -4.63 2.50
C GLY A 110 1.38 -3.51 1.84
N THR A 111 0.84 -2.27 1.85
CA THR A 111 1.52 -1.07 1.34
C THR A 111 2.84 -0.82 2.09
N VAL A 112 2.82 -0.82 3.43
CA VAL A 112 4.02 -0.67 4.27
C VAL A 112 4.93 -1.89 4.13
N GLY A 113 4.36 -3.10 4.05
CA GLY A 113 5.09 -4.35 3.86
C GLY A 113 5.91 -4.38 2.57
N ALA A 114 5.37 -3.82 1.48
CA ALA A 114 6.11 -3.67 0.22
C ALA A 114 7.32 -2.73 0.37
N ALA A 115 7.15 -1.57 1.02
CA ALA A 115 8.24 -0.63 1.28
C ALA A 115 9.32 -1.24 2.19
N LEU A 116 8.93 -2.01 3.21
CA LEU A 116 9.88 -2.75 4.06
C LEU A 116 10.62 -3.84 3.26
N THR A 117 9.94 -4.51 2.34
CA THR A 117 10.54 -5.53 1.47
C THR A 117 11.57 -4.93 0.51
N ALA A 118 11.36 -3.68 0.05
CA ALA A 118 12.35 -2.96 -0.73
C ALA A 118 13.67 -2.82 0.03
N ARG A 119 13.61 -2.39 1.30
CA ARG A 119 14.78 -2.25 2.17
C ARG A 119 15.55 -3.55 2.34
N ASN A 120 14.88 -4.69 2.48
CA ASN A 120 15.53 -6.01 2.53
C ASN A 120 16.31 -6.32 1.24
N GLY A 121 16.18 -5.51 0.21
CA GLY A 121 16.87 -5.59 -1.07
C GLY A 121 17.74 -4.40 -1.38
N ASP A 122 18.17 -3.70 -0.35
CA ASP A 122 19.05 -2.53 -0.45
C ASP A 122 18.46 -1.38 -1.28
N LEU A 123 17.11 -1.33 -1.40
CA LEU A 123 16.38 -0.26 -2.07
C LEU A 123 15.61 0.60 -1.06
N PRO A 124 15.58 1.93 -1.24
CA PRO A 124 14.68 2.77 -0.47
C PRO A 124 13.22 2.42 -0.77
N GLY A 125 12.39 2.46 0.27
CA GLY A 125 10.96 2.17 0.19
C GLY A 125 10.11 3.36 0.64
N LEU A 126 9.04 3.65 -0.11
CA LEU A 126 8.05 4.66 0.21
C LEU A 126 6.66 4.04 0.21
N ALA A 127 5.97 4.11 1.32
CA ALA A 127 4.54 3.80 1.42
C ALA A 127 3.74 5.11 1.45
N VAL A 128 2.74 5.22 0.58
CA VAL A 128 1.85 6.39 0.48
C VAL A 128 0.42 5.95 0.74
N SER A 129 -0.20 6.54 1.75
CA SER A 129 -1.58 6.30 2.15
C SER A 129 -2.33 7.62 2.25
N GLN A 130 -3.64 7.59 1.97
CA GLN A 130 -4.49 8.76 2.13
C GLN A 130 -5.64 8.45 3.08
N ALA A 131 -5.93 9.35 4.00
CA ALA A 131 -7.08 9.23 4.88
C ALA A 131 -8.38 9.13 4.05
N VAL A 132 -9.34 8.35 4.53
CA VAL A 132 -10.67 8.21 3.92
C VAL A 132 -11.72 8.83 4.82
N ALA A 133 -12.78 9.37 4.24
CA ALA A 133 -13.89 9.91 5.00
C ALA A 133 -14.70 8.75 5.61
N GLY A 134 -15.07 8.91 6.89
CA GLY A 134 -15.93 7.95 7.57
C GLY A 134 -15.30 6.59 7.87
N PHE A 135 -13.99 6.47 7.86
CA PHE A 135 -13.31 5.23 8.24
C PHE A 135 -13.80 4.72 9.60
N GLY A 136 -14.37 3.50 9.60
CA GLY A 136 -14.92 2.89 10.81
C GLY A 136 -16.39 3.22 11.10
N VAL A 137 -17.09 3.90 10.21
CA VAL A 137 -18.54 4.06 10.31
C VAL A 137 -19.22 2.73 9.95
N GLU A 138 -20.03 2.21 10.86
CA GLU A 138 -20.74 0.95 10.65
C GLU A 138 -21.71 1.06 9.47
N GLY A 139 -21.70 0.06 8.58
CA GLY A 139 -22.58 0.00 7.42
C GLY A 139 -22.15 0.84 6.22
N GLN A 140 -21.04 1.60 6.31
CA GLN A 140 -20.50 2.32 5.17
C GLN A 140 -19.76 1.35 4.22
N GLY A 141 -20.19 1.28 2.96
CA GLY A 141 -19.50 0.50 1.93
C GLY A 141 -18.17 1.11 1.52
N TRP A 142 -17.22 0.28 1.09
CA TRP A 142 -15.90 0.71 0.64
C TRP A 142 -15.96 1.76 -0.47
N ASP A 143 -16.80 1.54 -1.48
CA ASP A 143 -16.97 2.47 -2.60
C ASP A 143 -17.41 3.87 -2.16
N ALA A 144 -18.25 3.96 -1.12
CA ALA A 144 -18.68 5.24 -0.56
C ALA A 144 -17.52 5.95 0.18
N MET A 145 -16.62 5.20 0.79
CA MET A 145 -15.48 5.77 1.53
C MET A 145 -14.43 6.41 0.63
N ILE A 146 -14.31 5.96 -0.62
CA ILE A 146 -13.28 6.42 -1.57
C ILE A 146 -13.79 7.38 -2.63
N GLN A 147 -15.08 7.75 -2.62
CA GLN A 147 -15.69 8.57 -3.67
C GLN A 147 -15.03 9.95 -3.84
N ASP A 148 -14.68 10.61 -2.75
CA ASP A 148 -14.18 11.99 -2.75
C ASP A 148 -12.67 12.06 -2.42
N GLN A 149 -11.93 11.02 -2.79
CA GLN A 149 -10.49 10.98 -2.54
C GLN A 149 -9.74 12.00 -3.38
N GLN A 150 -8.88 12.76 -2.71
CA GLN A 150 -7.97 13.73 -3.33
C GLN A 150 -6.68 13.04 -3.82
N TRP A 151 -6.84 12.03 -4.70
CA TRP A 151 -5.75 11.18 -5.18
C TRP A 151 -4.56 11.97 -5.72
N ASP A 152 -4.82 13.03 -6.50
CA ASP A 152 -3.77 13.87 -7.07
C ASP A 152 -2.96 14.60 -5.99
N ALA A 153 -3.59 15.03 -4.89
CA ALA A 153 -2.89 15.64 -3.77
C ALA A 153 -1.95 14.64 -3.09
N ALA A 154 -2.41 13.41 -2.85
CA ALA A 154 -1.58 12.37 -2.26
C ALA A 154 -0.45 11.92 -3.19
N ALA A 155 -0.71 11.82 -4.51
CA ALA A 155 0.31 11.50 -5.51
C ALA A 155 1.39 12.58 -5.58
N GLU A 156 1.01 13.85 -5.52
CA GLU A 156 1.96 14.98 -5.50
C GLU A 156 2.84 14.94 -4.25
N VAL A 157 2.27 14.71 -3.06
CA VAL A 157 3.04 14.53 -1.83
C VAL A 157 3.99 13.34 -1.96
N GLY A 158 3.51 12.20 -2.46
CA GLY A 158 4.32 11.02 -2.72
C GLY A 158 5.48 11.29 -3.66
N ALA A 159 5.24 12.02 -4.78
CA ALA A 159 6.28 12.39 -5.75
C ALA A 159 7.35 13.33 -5.15
N ARG A 160 6.96 14.29 -4.31
CA ARG A 160 7.91 15.17 -3.60
C ARG A 160 8.80 14.36 -2.66
N VAL A 161 8.25 13.41 -1.92
CA VAL A 161 9.03 12.53 -1.04
C VAL A 161 9.92 11.60 -1.86
N ALA A 162 9.42 11.03 -2.96
CA ALA A 162 10.19 10.20 -3.88
C ALA A 162 11.40 10.96 -4.45
N THR A 163 11.23 12.24 -4.82
CA THR A 163 12.32 13.10 -5.30
C THR A 163 13.44 13.21 -4.25
N VAL A 164 13.09 13.40 -2.99
CA VAL A 164 14.07 13.46 -1.89
C VAL A 164 14.80 12.13 -1.70
N LEU A 165 14.08 11.02 -1.79
CA LEU A 165 14.68 9.68 -1.67
C LEU A 165 15.64 9.37 -2.82
N LEU A 166 15.27 9.74 -4.06
CA LEU A 166 16.10 9.54 -5.26
C LEU A 166 17.35 10.45 -5.29
N ALA A 167 17.29 11.60 -4.63
CA ALA A 167 18.43 12.52 -4.53
C ALA A 167 19.46 12.13 -3.46
N ARG A 168 19.21 11.08 -2.68
CA ARG A 168 20.15 10.63 -1.65
C ARG A 168 21.44 10.10 -2.26
N PRO A 169 22.60 10.37 -1.64
CA PRO A 169 23.84 9.74 -2.03
C PRO A 169 23.76 8.21 -1.82
N PRO A 170 24.41 7.42 -2.67
CA PRO A 170 24.47 5.98 -2.49
C PRO A 170 25.19 5.61 -1.18
N GLY A 171 24.77 4.51 -0.56
CA GLY A 171 25.38 3.95 0.64
C GLY A 171 24.54 4.18 1.91
N GLY A 172 24.87 3.41 2.94
CA GLY A 172 24.12 3.32 4.19
C GLY A 172 22.84 2.50 4.07
N ASP A 173 22.17 2.32 5.20
CA ASP A 173 20.92 1.56 5.29
C ASP A 173 19.79 2.30 4.54
N PRO A 174 19.09 1.67 3.55
CA PRO A 174 18.04 2.33 2.80
C PRO A 174 16.87 2.73 3.71
N PRO A 175 16.36 3.96 3.59
CA PRO A 175 15.22 4.38 4.40
C PRO A 175 13.93 3.71 3.95
N VAL A 176 13.03 3.52 4.90
CA VAL A 176 11.62 3.26 4.64
C VAL A 176 10.82 4.43 5.20
N LEU A 177 10.04 5.07 4.37
CA LEU A 177 9.13 6.13 4.76
C LEU A 177 7.69 5.68 4.60
N ASN A 178 6.89 5.87 5.64
CA ASN A 178 5.45 5.68 5.63
C ASN A 178 4.79 7.07 5.73
N VAL A 179 4.15 7.49 4.64
CA VAL A 179 3.53 8.81 4.49
C VAL A 179 2.03 8.68 4.50
N ASN A 180 1.37 9.34 5.43
CA ASN A 180 -0.08 9.41 5.53
C ASN A 180 -0.52 10.83 5.17
N VAL A 181 -1.32 10.98 4.12
CA VAL A 181 -1.79 12.26 3.58
C VAL A 181 -3.25 12.46 3.99
N PRO A 182 -3.63 13.63 4.49
CA PRO A 182 -5.05 13.91 4.73
C PRO A 182 -5.84 13.92 3.42
N ASN A 183 -7.13 13.60 3.47
CA ASN A 183 -8.00 13.71 2.30
C ASN A 183 -8.44 15.17 2.09
N LEU A 184 -7.51 16.00 1.66
CA LEU A 184 -7.68 17.44 1.43
C LEU A 184 -7.07 17.83 0.09
N PRO A 185 -7.56 18.90 -0.55
CA PRO A 185 -6.85 19.54 -1.64
C PRO A 185 -5.43 19.93 -1.25
N LEU A 186 -4.49 19.88 -2.18
CA LEU A 186 -3.06 20.06 -1.91
C LEU A 186 -2.74 21.43 -1.28
N ASP A 187 -3.45 22.48 -1.66
CA ASP A 187 -3.29 23.84 -1.13
C ASP A 187 -3.75 23.99 0.33
N GLN A 188 -4.50 23.02 0.84
CA GLN A 188 -4.93 22.95 2.24
C GLN A 188 -4.00 22.07 3.11
N VAL A 189 -3.04 21.38 2.51
CA VAL A 189 -2.05 20.60 3.23
C VAL A 189 -0.99 21.53 3.80
N ALA A 190 -1.07 21.84 5.10
CA ALA A 190 -0.26 22.86 5.74
C ALA A 190 1.23 22.53 5.91
N GLY A 191 1.62 21.25 5.77
CA GLY A 191 3.00 20.81 5.92
C GLY A 191 3.09 19.35 6.35
N TRP A 192 4.20 18.97 6.98
CA TRP A 192 4.42 17.62 7.46
C TRP A 192 4.97 17.61 8.89
N ARG A 193 4.75 16.49 9.57
CA ARG A 193 5.39 16.20 10.86
C ARG A 193 5.91 14.77 10.88
N ARG A 194 6.99 14.55 11.60
CA ARG A 194 7.41 13.19 11.94
C ARG A 194 6.51 12.66 13.06
N ALA A 195 6.04 11.42 12.88
CA ALA A 195 5.25 10.70 13.87
C ALA A 195 5.96 9.43 14.31
N GLU A 196 5.66 8.97 15.51
CA GLU A 196 6.04 7.66 16.00
C GLU A 196 4.87 6.69 15.85
N VAL A 197 5.18 5.39 15.79
CA VAL A 197 4.14 4.35 15.73
C VAL A 197 3.41 4.31 17.08
N ALA A 198 2.14 4.66 17.08
CA ALA A 198 1.30 4.58 18.28
C ALA A 198 1.18 3.14 18.79
N THR A 199 1.00 3.00 20.09
CA THR A 199 0.89 1.70 20.77
C THR A 199 -0.44 0.98 20.51
N LEU A 200 -1.44 1.70 20.00
CA LEU A 200 -2.76 1.19 19.67
C LEU A 200 -3.06 1.40 18.18
N PRO A 201 -3.84 0.53 17.53
CA PRO A 201 -4.42 0.82 16.22
C PRO A 201 -5.51 1.90 16.36
N PRO A 202 -5.86 2.63 15.27
CA PRO A 202 -6.93 3.62 15.29
C PRO A 202 -8.30 3.01 15.68
N ARG A 203 -8.48 1.76 15.34
CA ARG A 203 -9.62 0.92 15.71
C ARG A 203 -9.16 -0.54 15.78
N ALA A 204 -9.65 -1.29 16.72
CA ALA A 204 -9.30 -2.69 16.93
C ALA A 204 -10.51 -3.59 16.82
N LEU A 205 -10.31 -4.82 16.32
CA LEU A 205 -11.25 -5.91 16.51
C LEU A 205 -11.23 -6.30 17.99
N VAL A 206 -12.39 -6.28 18.64
CA VAL A 206 -12.50 -6.52 20.09
C VAL A 206 -13.12 -7.86 20.43
N GLN A 207 -13.87 -8.45 19.48
CA GLN A 207 -14.53 -9.73 19.67
C GLN A 207 -14.65 -10.48 18.34
N ALA A 208 -14.55 -11.80 18.41
CA ALA A 208 -14.89 -12.71 17.33
C ALA A 208 -15.73 -13.86 17.88
N GLU A 209 -16.79 -14.22 17.19
CA GLU A 209 -17.71 -15.30 17.55
C GLU A 209 -17.90 -16.25 16.37
N LEU A 210 -17.90 -17.56 16.65
CA LEU A 210 -18.21 -18.58 15.66
C LEU A 210 -19.72 -18.77 15.54
N VAL A 211 -20.25 -18.58 14.35
CA VAL A 211 -21.67 -18.77 14.02
C VAL A 211 -21.80 -19.97 13.09
N ALA A 212 -22.54 -21.00 13.52
CA ALA A 212 -22.70 -22.22 12.73
C ALA A 212 -23.38 -21.91 11.37
N GLN A 213 -22.82 -22.44 10.29
CA GLN A 213 -23.41 -22.32 8.96
C GLN A 213 -24.58 -23.25 8.81
N ALA A 214 -25.78 -22.71 8.45
CA ALA A 214 -26.97 -23.49 8.23
C ALA A 214 -26.76 -24.53 7.11
N GLY A 215 -27.03 -25.82 7.42
CA GLY A 215 -26.90 -26.90 6.44
C GLY A 215 -25.47 -27.41 6.19
N HIS A 216 -24.46 -26.92 6.89
CA HIS A 216 -23.08 -27.38 6.78
C HIS A 216 -22.55 -27.81 8.15
N GLU A 217 -22.68 -29.10 8.46
CA GLU A 217 -22.22 -29.65 9.74
C GLU A 217 -20.70 -29.45 9.91
N GLY A 218 -20.28 -28.86 11.03
CA GLY A 218 -18.89 -28.58 11.35
C GLY A 218 -18.28 -27.33 10.68
N ALA A 219 -19.06 -26.57 9.89
CA ALA A 219 -18.64 -25.29 9.31
C ALA A 219 -19.22 -24.10 10.10
N TYR A 220 -18.41 -23.07 10.26
CA TYR A 220 -18.74 -21.86 11.00
C TYR A 220 -18.29 -20.61 10.24
N ASP A 221 -19.09 -19.58 10.29
CA ASP A 221 -18.67 -18.21 9.96
C ASP A 221 -18.06 -17.55 11.18
N VAL A 222 -17.20 -16.57 10.97
CA VAL A 222 -16.64 -15.74 12.03
C VAL A 222 -17.32 -14.37 11.99
N ASN A 223 -18.15 -14.10 12.99
CA ASN A 223 -18.71 -12.77 13.20
C ASN A 223 -17.72 -11.94 14.02
N MET A 224 -17.29 -10.79 13.46
CA MET A 224 -16.30 -9.93 14.08
C MET A 224 -16.91 -8.60 14.49
N GLN A 225 -16.55 -8.13 15.69
CA GLN A 225 -16.97 -6.84 16.20
C GLN A 225 -15.78 -5.87 16.30
N TRP A 226 -16.00 -4.66 15.81
CA TRP A 226 -15.04 -3.57 15.95
C TRP A 226 -15.30 -2.79 17.23
N GLY A 227 -14.25 -2.43 17.96
CA GLY A 227 -14.32 -1.50 19.07
C GLY A 227 -14.52 -0.06 18.62
N ASP A 228 -14.64 0.85 19.59
CA ASP A 228 -14.74 2.27 19.31
C ASP A 228 -13.43 2.81 18.67
N PRO A 229 -13.54 3.81 17.79
CA PRO A 229 -12.37 4.51 17.28
C PRO A 229 -11.57 5.14 18.42
N VAL A 230 -10.25 5.05 18.35
CA VAL A 230 -9.37 5.71 19.31
C VAL A 230 -8.92 7.03 18.70
N ASP A 231 -9.16 8.14 19.41
CA ASP A 231 -8.59 9.43 19.04
C ASP A 231 -7.07 9.36 19.25
N LEU A 232 -6.36 9.19 18.14
CA LEU A 232 -4.91 9.31 18.15
C LEU A 232 -4.55 10.80 18.06
N PRO A 233 -3.67 11.32 18.94
CA PRO A 233 -3.22 12.70 18.82
C PRO A 233 -2.53 12.90 17.47
N VAL A 234 -3.08 13.80 16.69
CA VAL A 234 -2.60 14.16 15.34
C VAL A 234 -1.45 15.15 15.44
#